data_ef42c7b85fcf561b3e8995aeea48ad17
#
_entry.id   ef42c7b85fcf561b3e8995aeea48ad17
#
_cell.length_a   1.000
_cell.length_b   1.000
_cell.length_c   1.000
_cell.angle_alpha   90.00
_cell.angle_beta   90.00
_cell.angle_gamma   90.00
#
_symmetry.space_group_name_H-M   'P 1'
#
loop_
_entity.id
_entity.type
_entity.pdbx_description
1 polymer ?
#
loop_
_entity_poly.entity_id
_entity_poly.type
_entity_poly.pdbx_seq_one_letter_code
_entity_poly.pdbx_strand_id
1 'polypeptide(L)'
;MTSFSALLEAIRATGGTYRAEIPEDWQQGRTTFGGLTAALCLAAVERALTDLPPLRSAQFTFVGPAGGAVEMTPRLLRRGKSSVFASVELTAGGVLATHAIFSFNAARESLYSYRARPAPKAPPPGTTEAFFRSGKPKYTQHFEAFVAGGQKPVSRAETPEIVAWVRHRDPRAMTSLPGLIALGDTLPAAAYTMLAAPVPASSITWSVELVDTAAAVRAPGDAWYLLRDAAEDVRDSYSVQDMALWGQDGALILLARQTVAIFG
;
A
#
# COMPACT_ATOMS: atom_id res chain seq x y z
N MET A 1 -10.57 1.80 18.22
CA MET A 1 -9.98 1.79 16.86
C MET A 1 -8.81 2.76 16.86
N THR A 2 -7.61 2.29 16.58
CA THR A 2 -6.39 3.12 16.56
C THR A 2 -6.20 3.73 15.18
N SER A 3 -6.23 5.05 15.04
CA SER A 3 -6.06 5.71 13.74
C SER A 3 -4.66 5.48 13.18
N PHE A 4 -4.51 5.60 11.85
CA PHE A 4 -3.22 5.43 11.18
C PHE A 4 -2.16 6.42 11.69
N SER A 5 -2.53 7.70 11.80
CA SER A 5 -1.63 8.73 12.29
C SER A 5 -1.19 8.50 13.75
N ALA A 6 -2.12 8.11 14.62
CA ALA A 6 -1.79 7.79 16.02
C ALA A 6 -0.81 6.60 16.11
N LEU A 7 -0.96 5.60 15.23
CA LEU A 7 -0.06 4.46 15.18
C LEU A 7 1.35 4.89 14.74
N LEU A 8 1.46 5.73 13.71
CA LEU A 8 2.75 6.29 13.32
C LEU A 8 3.37 7.14 14.44
N GLU A 9 2.61 8.01 15.08
CA GLU A 9 3.07 8.85 16.20
C GLU A 9 3.57 8.01 17.40
N ALA A 10 3.01 6.82 17.58
CA ALA A 10 3.40 5.90 18.65
C ALA A 10 4.72 5.17 18.40
N ILE A 11 5.32 5.25 17.21
CA ILE A 11 6.63 4.64 16.92
C ILE A 11 7.69 5.23 17.85
N ARG A 12 8.48 4.38 18.49
CA ARG A 12 9.57 4.77 19.41
C ARG A 12 10.92 4.32 18.87
N ALA A 13 11.89 5.23 18.90
CA ALA A 13 13.29 4.93 18.58
C ALA A 13 13.99 4.29 19.79
N THR A 14 14.76 3.23 19.56
CA THR A 14 15.55 2.54 20.57
C THR A 14 16.84 2.02 19.93
N GLY A 15 17.98 2.66 20.20
CA GLY A 15 19.30 2.15 19.79
C GLY A 15 19.48 1.94 18.27
N GLY A 16 18.87 2.80 17.43
CA GLY A 16 18.95 2.68 15.96
C GLY A 16 17.86 1.80 15.34
N THR A 17 17.00 1.18 16.14
CA THR A 17 15.78 0.51 15.72
C THR A 17 14.55 1.35 16.06
N TYR A 18 13.42 1.04 15.44
CA TYR A 18 12.13 1.66 15.68
C TYR A 18 11.13 0.60 16.06
N ARG A 19 10.36 0.84 17.12
CA ARG A 19 9.36 -0.10 17.64
C ARG A 19 7.97 0.45 17.50
N ALA A 20 7.03 -0.41 17.14
CA ALA A 20 5.61 -0.12 17.11
C ALA A 20 4.82 -1.30 17.66
N GLU A 21 3.66 -1.02 18.24
CA GLU A 21 2.66 -2.03 18.60
C GLU A 21 1.53 -1.97 17.59
N ILE A 22 1.29 -3.06 16.88
CA ILE A 22 0.23 -3.15 15.87
C ILE A 22 -1.03 -3.71 16.53
N PRO A 23 -2.09 -2.92 16.66
CA PRO A 23 -3.32 -3.38 17.28
C PRO A 23 -4.10 -4.32 16.36
N GLU A 24 -4.95 -5.15 16.96
CA GLU A 24 -5.73 -6.18 16.25
C GLU A 24 -6.64 -5.63 15.15
N ASP A 25 -7.09 -4.38 15.25
CA ASP A 25 -7.98 -3.76 14.27
C ASP A 25 -7.29 -3.46 12.93
N TRP A 26 -5.95 -3.61 12.85
CA TRP A 26 -5.17 -3.55 11.62
C TRP A 26 -4.82 -4.91 11.02
N GLN A 27 -5.41 -5.98 11.51
CA GLN A 27 -5.12 -7.32 11.01
C GLN A 27 -5.93 -7.69 9.76
N GLN A 28 -5.28 -8.51 8.93
CA GLN A 28 -5.82 -9.25 7.80
C GLN A 28 -5.66 -10.75 8.07
N GLY A 29 -6.65 -11.37 8.71
CA GLY A 29 -6.52 -12.75 9.18
C GLY A 29 -5.56 -12.85 10.36
N ARG A 30 -4.50 -13.64 10.23
CA ARG A 30 -3.49 -13.90 11.29
C ARG A 30 -2.28 -12.96 11.23
N THR A 31 -2.22 -12.08 10.27
CA THR A 31 -1.12 -11.13 10.06
C THR A 31 -1.64 -9.71 9.94
N THR A 32 -0.75 -8.74 10.02
CA THR A 32 -1.05 -7.34 9.75
C THR A 32 -1.36 -7.13 8.26
N PHE A 33 -2.23 -6.19 7.98
CA PHE A 33 -2.45 -5.65 6.64
C PHE A 33 -1.12 -5.21 6.00
N GLY A 34 -0.83 -5.70 4.78
CA GLY A 34 0.46 -5.50 4.11
C GLY A 34 0.80 -4.03 3.92
N GLY A 35 -0.17 -3.23 3.51
CA GLY A 35 -0.01 -1.78 3.35
C GLY A 35 0.41 -1.05 4.62
N LEU A 36 -0.08 -1.46 5.80
CA LEU A 36 0.40 -0.90 7.07
C LEU A 36 1.84 -1.32 7.35
N THR A 37 2.18 -2.59 7.14
CA THR A 37 3.55 -3.08 7.34
C THR A 37 4.54 -2.32 6.45
N ALA A 38 4.19 -2.10 5.19
CA ALA A 38 4.97 -1.32 4.24
C ALA A 38 5.11 0.16 4.67
N ALA A 39 4.02 0.75 5.15
CA ALA A 39 4.00 2.12 5.66
C ALA A 39 4.90 2.30 6.90
N LEU A 40 4.89 1.34 7.83
CA LEU A 40 5.77 1.35 9.00
C LEU A 40 7.24 1.28 8.61
N CYS A 41 7.59 0.47 7.61
CA CYS A 41 8.96 0.40 7.07
C CYS A 41 9.40 1.77 6.51
N LEU A 42 8.54 2.42 5.70
CA LEU A 42 8.85 3.76 5.17
C LEU A 42 8.97 4.79 6.28
N ALA A 43 8.06 4.79 7.25
CA ALA A 43 8.09 5.71 8.39
C ALA A 43 9.36 5.56 9.24
N ALA A 44 9.92 4.36 9.35
CA ALA A 44 11.18 4.12 10.03
C ALA A 44 12.36 4.73 9.26
N VAL A 45 12.39 4.62 7.92
CA VAL A 45 13.42 5.27 7.07
C VAL A 45 13.35 6.78 7.20
N GLU A 46 12.14 7.39 7.09
CA GLU A 46 11.95 8.84 7.19
C GLU A 46 12.39 9.41 8.55
N ARG A 47 12.31 8.59 9.61
CA ARG A 47 12.81 8.99 10.94
C ARG A 47 14.31 8.79 11.13
N ALA A 48 14.87 7.78 10.48
CA ALA A 48 16.27 7.43 10.60
C ALA A 48 17.19 8.30 9.75
N LEU A 49 16.71 8.77 8.61
CA LEU A 49 17.50 9.45 7.60
C LEU A 49 16.96 10.85 7.32
N THR A 50 17.82 11.85 7.39
CA THR A 50 17.51 13.24 7.05
C THR A 50 17.80 13.51 5.58
N ASP A 51 17.29 14.63 5.07
CA ASP A 51 17.56 15.16 3.72
C ASP A 51 17.28 14.13 2.61
N LEU A 52 16.16 13.40 2.75
CA LEU A 52 15.70 12.46 1.75
C LEU A 52 15.12 13.20 0.54
N PRO A 53 15.64 12.95 -0.69
CA PRO A 53 14.93 13.36 -1.90
C PRO A 53 13.55 12.70 -2.00
N PRO A 54 12.70 13.08 -2.96
CA PRO A 54 11.42 12.41 -3.16
C PRO A 54 11.57 10.90 -3.36
N LEU A 55 10.71 10.11 -2.71
CA LEU A 55 10.62 8.68 -2.92
C LEU A 55 10.18 8.41 -4.36
N ARG A 56 10.90 7.54 -5.08
CA ARG A 56 10.58 7.13 -6.45
C ARG A 56 10.10 5.70 -6.55
N SER A 57 10.68 4.81 -5.76
CA SER A 57 10.35 3.40 -5.80
C SER A 57 10.52 2.77 -4.42
N ALA A 58 9.66 1.81 -4.12
CA ALA A 58 9.74 0.95 -2.95
C ALA A 58 9.49 -0.51 -3.37
N GLN A 59 10.21 -1.44 -2.76
CA GLN A 59 10.04 -2.86 -2.97
C GLN A 59 9.87 -3.54 -1.61
N PHE A 60 8.86 -4.40 -1.51
CA PHE A 60 8.54 -5.13 -0.28
C PHE A 60 8.51 -6.63 -0.55
N THR A 61 9.13 -7.40 0.34
CA THR A 61 9.01 -8.86 0.40
C THR A 61 8.41 -9.21 1.76
N PHE A 62 7.22 -9.80 1.74
CA PHE A 62 6.52 -10.26 2.93
C PHE A 62 6.95 -11.69 3.23
N VAL A 63 7.92 -11.84 4.11
CA VAL A 63 8.61 -13.12 4.40
C VAL A 63 7.82 -13.96 5.39
N GLY A 64 7.14 -13.30 6.35
CA GLY A 64 6.41 -13.95 7.41
C GLY A 64 5.31 -13.07 7.99
N PRO A 65 4.50 -13.60 8.92
CA PRO A 65 3.44 -12.84 9.55
C PRO A 65 4.03 -11.73 10.46
N ALA A 66 3.43 -10.56 10.37
CA ALA A 66 3.67 -9.45 11.30
C ALA A 66 2.45 -9.24 12.19
N GLY A 67 2.65 -8.86 13.45
CA GLY A 67 1.56 -8.52 14.38
C GLY A 67 2.07 -8.27 15.79
N GLY A 68 1.29 -7.55 16.60
CA GLY A 68 1.69 -7.13 17.94
C GLY A 68 2.92 -6.24 17.92
N ALA A 69 3.88 -6.51 18.79
CA ALA A 69 5.13 -5.77 18.86
C ALA A 69 6.02 -6.07 17.64
N VAL A 70 6.38 -5.03 16.87
CA VAL A 70 7.29 -5.11 15.74
C VAL A 70 8.48 -4.18 15.91
N GLU A 71 9.62 -4.61 15.37
CA GLU A 71 10.85 -3.81 15.32
C GLU A 71 11.26 -3.57 13.88
N MET A 72 11.59 -2.32 13.54
CA MET A 72 12.06 -1.90 12.23
C MET A 72 13.50 -1.44 12.33
N THR A 73 14.38 -2.02 11.54
CA THR A 73 15.82 -1.68 11.51
C THR A 73 16.17 -1.07 10.15
N PRO A 74 16.11 0.27 10.00
CA PRO A 74 16.50 0.94 8.77
C PRO A 74 18.02 0.95 8.61
N ARG A 75 18.47 0.80 7.36
CA ARG A 75 19.88 0.86 6.97
C ARG A 75 20.06 1.76 5.76
N LEU A 76 20.97 2.71 5.85
CA LEU A 76 21.44 3.43 4.68
C LEU A 76 22.30 2.50 3.81
N LEU A 77 21.87 2.22 2.58
CA LEU A 77 22.63 1.40 1.64
C LEU A 77 23.62 2.27 0.84
N ARG A 78 23.17 3.44 0.40
CA ARG A 78 23.97 4.40 -0.35
C ARG A 78 23.38 5.79 -0.26
N ARG A 79 24.25 6.81 -0.16
CA ARG A 79 23.91 8.21 -0.36
C ARG A 79 24.83 8.81 -1.43
N GLY A 80 24.23 9.28 -2.52
CA GLY A 80 24.86 10.05 -3.58
C GLY A 80 24.45 11.52 -3.54
N LYS A 81 24.88 12.31 -4.50
CA LYS A 81 24.54 13.75 -4.61
C LYS A 81 23.03 14.00 -4.76
N SER A 82 22.32 13.15 -5.49
CA SER A 82 20.89 13.31 -5.79
C SER A 82 20.06 12.07 -5.52
N SER A 83 20.64 11.04 -4.89
CA SER A 83 19.96 9.76 -4.65
C SER A 83 20.34 9.16 -3.31
N VAL A 84 19.36 8.56 -2.63
CA VAL A 84 19.51 7.82 -1.38
C VAL A 84 18.82 6.47 -1.55
N PHE A 85 19.51 5.41 -1.19
CA PHE A 85 18.96 4.05 -1.13
C PHE A 85 19.00 3.59 0.32
N ALA A 86 17.89 3.03 0.80
CA ALA A 86 17.76 2.51 2.14
C ALA A 86 17.04 1.17 2.15
N SER A 87 17.34 0.32 3.11
CA SER A 87 16.56 -0.90 3.38
C SER A 87 16.01 -0.88 4.79
N VAL A 88 14.98 -1.68 5.03
CA VAL A 88 14.41 -1.94 6.36
C VAL A 88 14.14 -3.42 6.50
N GLU A 89 14.57 -3.99 7.61
CA GLU A 89 14.09 -5.26 8.10
C GLU A 89 13.04 -4.99 9.19
N LEU A 90 11.82 -5.49 9.01
CA LEU A 90 10.79 -5.49 10.03
C LEU A 90 10.68 -6.90 10.59
N THR A 91 10.84 -7.03 11.90
CA THR A 91 10.75 -8.30 12.63
C THR A 91 9.55 -8.29 13.58
N ALA A 92 8.94 -9.46 13.78
CA ALA A 92 7.93 -9.71 14.80
C ALA A 92 8.39 -10.89 15.66
N GLY A 93 8.47 -10.69 16.99
CA GLY A 93 9.00 -11.73 17.88
C GLY A 93 10.44 -12.16 17.54
N GLY A 94 11.26 -11.26 16.98
CA GLY A 94 12.64 -11.55 16.56
C GLY A 94 12.77 -12.29 15.22
N VAL A 95 11.66 -12.59 14.53
CA VAL A 95 11.66 -13.26 13.23
C VAL A 95 11.39 -12.25 12.13
N LEU A 96 12.12 -12.33 11.01
CA LEU A 96 11.92 -11.46 9.85
C LEU A 96 10.51 -11.65 9.28
N ALA A 97 9.74 -10.58 9.27
CA ALA A 97 8.39 -10.55 8.71
C ALA A 97 8.34 -9.81 7.37
N THR A 98 9.08 -8.70 7.22
CA THR A 98 9.12 -7.94 5.97
C THR A 98 10.52 -7.39 5.74
N HIS A 99 10.99 -7.48 4.50
CA HIS A 99 12.17 -6.76 4.02
C HIS A 99 11.74 -5.74 2.97
N ALA A 100 12.21 -4.50 3.12
CA ALA A 100 11.87 -3.41 2.22
C ALA A 100 13.12 -2.69 1.71
N ILE A 101 13.07 -2.21 0.45
CA ILE A 101 14.09 -1.37 -0.17
C ILE A 101 13.42 -0.13 -0.73
N PHE A 102 14.03 1.03 -0.47
CA PHE A 102 13.52 2.35 -0.88
C PHE A 102 14.56 3.09 -1.73
N SER A 103 14.11 3.72 -2.80
CA SER A 103 14.90 4.53 -3.71
C SER A 103 14.36 5.95 -3.74
N PHE A 104 15.09 6.87 -3.14
CA PHE A 104 14.80 8.29 -3.10
C PHE A 104 15.69 9.02 -4.11
N ASN A 105 15.10 9.80 -5.02
CA ASN A 105 15.85 10.48 -6.08
C ASN A 105 15.28 11.86 -6.38
N ALA A 106 16.15 12.85 -6.42
CA ALA A 106 15.79 14.21 -6.79
C ALA A 106 15.33 14.29 -8.27
N ALA A 107 14.45 15.22 -8.55
CA ALA A 107 14.09 15.54 -9.93
C ALA A 107 15.32 16.07 -10.70
N ARG A 108 15.35 15.81 -11.99
CA ARG A 108 16.38 16.32 -12.92
C ARG A 108 15.70 17.00 -14.08
N GLU A 109 16.37 17.93 -14.69
CA GLU A 109 15.95 18.48 -15.97
C GLU A 109 15.80 17.35 -17.01
N SER A 110 14.70 17.38 -17.78
CA SER A 110 14.42 16.40 -18.82
C SER A 110 13.80 17.06 -20.03
N LEU A 111 14.28 16.67 -21.18
CA LEU A 111 13.72 17.05 -22.49
C LEU A 111 12.46 16.23 -22.84
N TYR A 112 12.17 15.17 -22.07
CA TYR A 112 11.10 14.22 -22.35
C TYR A 112 10.05 14.25 -21.25
N SER A 113 8.77 14.26 -21.68
CA SER A 113 7.62 14.08 -20.80
C SER A 113 6.61 13.19 -21.50
N TYR A 114 6.19 12.11 -20.84
CA TYR A 114 5.22 11.17 -21.39
C TYR A 114 4.36 10.58 -20.25
N ARG A 115 3.06 10.49 -20.47
CA ARG A 115 2.09 9.84 -19.56
C ARG A 115 1.15 8.97 -20.40
N ALA A 116 1.20 7.65 -20.24
CA ALA A 116 0.45 6.70 -21.05
C ALA A 116 -0.82 6.17 -20.38
N ARG A 117 -0.96 6.31 -19.06
CA ARG A 117 -2.02 5.64 -18.32
C ARG A 117 -3.04 6.63 -17.76
N PRO A 118 -4.12 6.95 -18.52
CA PRO A 118 -5.23 7.77 -18.01
C PRO A 118 -6.01 7.00 -16.95
N ALA A 119 -6.67 7.73 -16.05
CA ALA A 119 -7.63 7.15 -15.12
C ALA A 119 -8.78 6.48 -15.88
N PRO A 120 -9.26 5.30 -15.47
CA PRO A 120 -10.46 4.72 -16.04
C PRO A 120 -11.67 5.62 -15.76
N LYS A 121 -12.66 5.58 -16.65
CA LYS A 121 -13.95 6.27 -16.43
C LYS A 121 -14.64 5.60 -15.24
N ALA A 122 -15.01 6.39 -14.26
CA ALA A 122 -15.66 5.92 -13.03
C ALA A 122 -16.78 6.87 -12.62
N PRO A 123 -17.86 6.37 -11.99
CA PRO A 123 -18.87 7.23 -11.38
C PRO A 123 -18.23 8.03 -10.23
N PRO A 124 -18.79 9.19 -9.84
CA PRO A 124 -18.25 9.96 -8.71
C PRO A 124 -18.21 9.14 -7.42
N PRO A 125 -17.21 9.37 -6.53
CA PRO A 125 -17.15 8.66 -5.26
C PRO A 125 -18.41 8.91 -4.41
N GLY A 126 -18.88 7.89 -3.69
CA GLY A 126 -20.07 7.96 -2.85
C GLY A 126 -21.41 7.83 -3.57
N THR A 127 -21.43 7.73 -4.91
CA THR A 127 -22.67 7.56 -5.69
C THR A 127 -23.02 6.10 -5.96
N THR A 128 -22.14 5.19 -5.60
CA THR A 128 -22.27 3.73 -5.80
C THR A 128 -22.30 3.01 -4.46
N GLU A 129 -22.41 1.70 -4.51
CA GLU A 129 -22.37 0.88 -3.30
C GLU A 129 -21.01 0.88 -2.60
N ALA A 130 -21.02 0.80 -1.27
CA ALA A 130 -19.81 0.62 -0.49
C ALA A 130 -19.13 -0.70 -0.85
N PHE A 131 -17.80 -0.65 -1.07
CA PHE A 131 -16.99 -1.83 -1.35
C PHE A 131 -16.80 -2.68 -0.09
N PHE A 132 -16.44 -2.05 1.03
CA PHE A 132 -16.31 -2.71 2.33
C PHE A 132 -17.62 -2.64 3.11
N ARG A 133 -18.32 -3.77 3.26
CA ARG A 133 -19.64 -3.82 3.90
C ARG A 133 -19.65 -4.42 5.30
N SER A 134 -18.74 -5.35 5.57
CA SER A 134 -18.79 -6.17 6.79
C SER A 134 -17.75 -5.80 7.85
N GLY A 135 -16.84 -4.84 7.56
CA GLY A 135 -15.67 -4.56 8.40
C GLY A 135 -14.72 -5.76 8.54
N LYS A 136 -14.76 -6.68 7.59
CA LYS A 136 -13.85 -7.83 7.50
C LYS A 136 -13.18 -7.87 6.13
N PRO A 137 -11.86 -8.12 6.08
CA PRO A 137 -10.90 -8.22 7.22
C PRO A 137 -10.90 -6.96 8.11
N LYS A 138 -10.41 -7.05 9.36
CA LYS A 138 -10.50 -5.97 10.35
C LYS A 138 -9.90 -4.64 9.86
N TYR A 139 -8.81 -4.67 9.10
CA TYR A 139 -8.16 -3.45 8.59
C TYR A 139 -9.07 -2.59 7.72
N THR A 140 -10.09 -3.17 7.06
CA THR A 140 -10.97 -2.43 6.14
C THR A 140 -11.79 -1.35 6.83
N GLN A 141 -11.94 -1.43 8.16
CA GLN A 141 -12.62 -0.41 8.95
C GLN A 141 -11.88 0.95 9.00
N HIS A 142 -10.58 0.97 8.65
CA HIS A 142 -9.78 2.19 8.59
C HIS A 142 -9.89 2.94 7.26
N PHE A 143 -10.59 2.35 6.30
CA PHE A 143 -10.77 2.91 4.97
C PHE A 143 -12.24 3.08 4.63
N GLU A 144 -12.51 3.97 3.70
CA GLU A 144 -13.76 4.03 2.96
C GLU A 144 -13.47 3.62 1.53
N ALA A 145 -14.36 2.81 0.96
CA ALA A 145 -14.25 2.42 -0.43
C ALA A 145 -15.64 2.27 -1.08
N PHE A 146 -15.74 2.73 -2.34
CA PHE A 146 -16.93 2.60 -3.17
C PHE A 146 -16.59 1.93 -4.49
N VAL A 147 -17.45 1.04 -4.96
CA VAL A 147 -17.25 0.37 -6.24
C VAL A 147 -17.21 1.42 -7.35
N ALA A 148 -16.19 1.37 -8.19
CA ALA A 148 -16.03 2.28 -9.32
C ALA A 148 -16.01 1.57 -10.68
N GLY A 149 -15.82 0.25 -10.67
CA GLY A 149 -15.80 -0.61 -11.86
C GLY A 149 -15.21 -1.98 -11.55
N GLY A 150 -14.97 -2.77 -12.59
CA GLY A 150 -14.48 -4.13 -12.45
C GLY A 150 -15.50 -5.07 -11.82
N GLN A 151 -15.02 -6.06 -11.08
CA GLN A 151 -15.78 -7.14 -10.50
C GLN A 151 -15.71 -7.11 -8.97
N LYS A 152 -16.67 -7.75 -8.31
CA LYS A 152 -16.65 -7.91 -6.85
C LYS A 152 -15.84 -9.15 -6.46
N PRO A 153 -15.18 -9.15 -5.29
CA PRO A 153 -14.61 -10.38 -4.75
C PRO A 153 -15.68 -11.49 -4.65
N VAL A 154 -15.26 -12.73 -4.92
CA VAL A 154 -16.09 -13.95 -4.81
C VAL A 154 -17.31 -13.90 -5.74
N SER A 155 -17.14 -13.43 -6.97
CA SER A 155 -18.21 -13.31 -7.96
C SER A 155 -18.11 -14.30 -9.12
N ARG A 156 -17.07 -15.18 -9.12
CA ARG A 156 -16.77 -16.12 -10.23
C ARG A 156 -16.55 -15.40 -11.56
N ALA A 157 -15.91 -14.24 -11.50
CA ALA A 157 -15.65 -13.42 -12.68
C ALA A 157 -14.63 -14.07 -13.62
N GLU A 158 -14.81 -13.91 -14.91
CA GLU A 158 -13.83 -14.32 -15.93
C GLU A 158 -12.69 -13.34 -16.07
N THR A 159 -12.95 -12.04 -15.79
CA THR A 159 -11.94 -10.98 -15.86
C THR A 159 -11.63 -10.50 -14.45
N PRO A 160 -10.44 -10.84 -13.90
CA PRO A 160 -10.06 -10.49 -12.54
C PRO A 160 -9.57 -9.04 -12.44
N GLU A 161 -10.50 -8.12 -12.30
CA GLU A 161 -10.25 -6.69 -12.13
C GLU A 161 -11.16 -6.09 -11.06
N ILE A 162 -10.60 -5.24 -10.21
CA ILE A 162 -11.32 -4.43 -9.22
C ILE A 162 -10.96 -2.97 -9.47
N VAL A 163 -11.96 -2.10 -9.52
CA VAL A 163 -11.78 -0.64 -9.53
C VAL A 163 -12.65 -0.05 -8.42
N ALA A 164 -12.03 0.70 -7.52
CA ALA A 164 -12.75 1.33 -6.42
C ALA A 164 -12.19 2.72 -6.09
N TRP A 165 -13.07 3.62 -5.69
CA TRP A 165 -12.69 4.82 -4.96
C TRP A 165 -12.32 4.45 -3.54
N VAL A 166 -11.16 4.91 -3.08
CA VAL A 166 -10.63 4.62 -1.75
C VAL A 166 -10.15 5.88 -1.05
N ARG A 167 -10.28 5.93 0.27
CA ARG A 167 -9.63 6.91 1.12
C ARG A 167 -9.42 6.38 2.54
N HIS A 168 -8.48 6.94 3.27
CA HIS A 168 -8.39 6.74 4.71
C HIS A 168 -9.55 7.41 5.44
N ARG A 169 -10.04 6.78 6.51
CA ARG A 169 -10.94 7.46 7.47
C ARG A 169 -10.20 8.46 8.36
N ASP A 170 -8.89 8.30 8.50
CA ASP A 170 -8.02 9.26 9.17
C ASP A 170 -7.50 10.28 8.15
N PRO A 171 -7.99 11.54 8.15
CA PRO A 171 -7.57 12.53 7.15
C PRO A 171 -6.09 12.91 7.26
N ARG A 172 -5.46 12.73 8.44
CA ARG A 172 -4.03 12.98 8.61
C ARG A 172 -3.14 11.93 7.94
N ALA A 173 -3.68 10.73 7.66
CA ALA A 173 -2.94 9.69 6.95
C ALA A 173 -2.46 10.16 5.58
N MET A 174 -3.33 10.86 4.83
CA MET A 174 -3.07 11.28 3.45
C MET A 174 -2.11 12.47 3.33
N THR A 175 -1.70 13.08 4.43
CA THR A 175 -0.65 14.12 4.42
C THR A 175 0.78 13.55 4.46
N SER A 176 0.92 12.23 4.30
CA SER A 176 2.20 11.52 4.42
C SER A 176 2.38 10.45 3.35
N LEU A 177 3.63 10.19 2.95
CA LEU A 177 3.94 9.09 2.03
C LEU A 177 3.62 7.70 2.62
N PRO A 178 3.87 7.42 3.91
CA PRO A 178 3.40 6.18 4.52
C PRO A 178 1.89 5.94 4.38
N GLY A 179 1.06 6.98 4.51
CA GLY A 179 -0.38 6.88 4.30
C GLY A 179 -0.75 6.55 2.85
N LEU A 180 -0.05 7.16 1.90
CA LEU A 180 -0.23 6.86 0.46
C LEU A 180 0.14 5.40 0.15
N ILE A 181 1.25 4.90 0.69
CA ILE A 181 1.66 3.50 0.55
C ILE A 181 0.58 2.57 1.14
N ALA A 182 0.11 2.84 2.36
CA ALA A 182 -0.95 2.02 2.95
C ALA A 182 -2.23 2.03 2.11
N LEU A 183 -2.61 3.19 1.53
CA LEU A 183 -3.78 3.30 0.66
C LEU A 183 -3.65 2.47 -0.61
N GLY A 184 -2.44 2.37 -1.18
CA GLY A 184 -2.16 1.62 -2.41
C GLY A 184 -2.39 0.11 -2.31
N ASP A 185 -2.45 -0.45 -1.10
CA ASP A 185 -2.69 -1.89 -0.85
C ASP A 185 -4.11 -2.17 -0.29
N THR A 186 -5.02 -1.19 -0.37
CA THR A 186 -6.30 -1.25 0.35
C THR A 186 -7.24 -2.34 -0.18
N LEU A 187 -7.23 -2.62 -1.49
CA LEU A 187 -8.12 -3.60 -2.11
C LEU A 187 -7.59 -5.03 -1.93
N PRO A 188 -8.47 -6.03 -1.89
CA PRO A 188 -8.04 -7.42 -1.96
C PRO A 188 -7.45 -7.72 -3.34
N ALA A 189 -6.62 -8.77 -3.44
CA ALA A 189 -6.07 -9.21 -4.72
C ALA A 189 -7.18 -9.39 -5.77
N ALA A 190 -6.95 -8.89 -6.99
CA ALA A 190 -7.93 -8.96 -8.08
C ALA A 190 -8.40 -10.39 -8.39
N ALA A 191 -7.52 -11.38 -8.20
CA ALA A 191 -7.87 -12.79 -8.37
C ALA A 191 -9.02 -13.28 -7.46
N TYR A 192 -9.31 -12.57 -6.34
CA TYR A 192 -10.46 -12.88 -5.50
C TYR A 192 -11.79 -12.77 -6.23
N THR A 193 -11.86 -12.00 -7.31
CA THR A 193 -13.08 -11.89 -8.12
C THR A 193 -13.44 -13.20 -8.82
N MET A 194 -12.45 -14.04 -9.15
CA MET A 194 -12.63 -15.35 -9.80
C MET A 194 -13.16 -16.43 -8.85
N LEU A 195 -12.98 -16.24 -7.55
CA LEU A 195 -13.30 -17.27 -6.56
C LEU A 195 -14.81 -17.48 -6.39
N ALA A 196 -15.18 -18.69 -5.96
CA ALA A 196 -16.55 -19.05 -5.58
C ALA A 196 -16.82 -18.88 -4.08
N ALA A 197 -15.77 -18.88 -3.26
CA ALA A 197 -15.84 -18.71 -1.81
C ALA A 197 -14.57 -17.98 -1.33
N PRO A 198 -14.61 -17.30 -0.19
CA PRO A 198 -13.41 -16.69 0.40
C PRO A 198 -12.38 -17.77 0.77
N VAL A 199 -11.12 -17.55 0.42
CA VAL A 199 -9.99 -18.40 0.81
C VAL A 199 -8.89 -17.54 1.43
N PRO A 200 -7.97 -18.09 2.23
CA PRO A 200 -6.80 -17.34 2.68
C PRO A 200 -5.92 -16.93 1.51
N ALA A 201 -5.30 -15.74 1.61
CA ALA A 201 -4.27 -15.30 0.68
C ALA A 201 -3.21 -14.50 1.41
N SER A 202 -2.02 -14.41 0.81
CA SER A 202 -0.90 -13.67 1.35
C SER A 202 -0.10 -13.02 0.22
N SER A 203 0.14 -11.71 0.33
CA SER A 203 1.10 -11.04 -0.54
C SER A 203 2.50 -11.59 -0.29
N ILE A 204 3.25 -11.83 -1.35
CA ILE A 204 4.64 -12.31 -1.31
C ILE A 204 5.58 -11.15 -1.60
N THR A 205 5.36 -10.47 -2.71
CA THR A 205 6.15 -9.30 -3.11
C THR A 205 5.23 -8.18 -3.57
N TRP A 206 5.67 -6.96 -3.36
CA TRP A 206 5.01 -5.76 -3.85
C TRP A 206 6.04 -4.71 -4.25
N SER A 207 6.02 -4.26 -5.51
CA SER A 207 6.79 -3.13 -6.00
C SER A 207 5.87 -1.94 -6.23
N VAL A 208 6.35 -0.75 -5.87
CA VAL A 208 5.60 0.50 -5.96
C VAL A 208 6.47 1.58 -6.60
N GLU A 209 6.00 2.18 -7.68
CA GLU A 209 6.63 3.30 -8.36
C GLU A 209 5.79 4.58 -8.14
N LEU A 210 6.40 5.57 -7.50
CA LEU A 210 5.75 6.86 -7.21
C LEU A 210 5.94 7.80 -8.43
N VAL A 211 4.83 8.08 -9.12
CA VAL A 211 4.82 8.90 -10.33
C VAL A 211 4.70 10.39 -9.97
N ASP A 212 3.78 10.74 -9.08
CA ASP A 212 3.57 12.13 -8.63
C ASP A 212 3.29 12.20 -7.11
N THR A 213 4.37 12.05 -6.33
CA THR A 213 4.29 12.15 -4.87
C THR A 213 3.87 13.53 -4.39
N ALA A 214 4.25 14.58 -5.14
CA ALA A 214 3.93 15.95 -4.76
C ALA A 214 2.43 16.25 -4.90
N ALA A 215 1.75 15.68 -5.90
CA ALA A 215 0.30 15.81 -6.04
C ALA A 215 -0.42 15.09 -4.91
N ALA A 216 0.01 13.87 -4.56
CA ALA A 216 -0.60 13.09 -3.49
C ALA A 216 -0.52 13.76 -2.11
N VAL A 217 0.65 14.26 -1.73
CA VAL A 217 0.87 14.90 -0.42
C VAL A 217 0.19 16.27 -0.29
N ARG A 218 -0.07 16.95 -1.42
CA ARG A 218 -0.79 18.23 -1.43
C ARG A 218 -2.31 18.10 -1.48
N ALA A 219 -2.83 16.92 -1.74
CA ALA A 219 -4.27 16.70 -1.77
C ALA A 219 -4.89 16.92 -0.38
N PRO A 220 -6.15 17.38 -0.29
CA PRO A 220 -6.88 17.42 0.97
C PRO A 220 -6.88 16.05 1.66
N GLY A 221 -6.83 16.03 2.99
CA GLY A 221 -6.80 14.78 3.77
C GLY A 221 -8.03 13.88 3.59
N ASP A 222 -9.14 14.43 3.09
CA ASP A 222 -10.38 13.73 2.77
C ASP A 222 -10.53 13.41 1.26
N ALA A 223 -9.48 13.65 0.46
CA ALA A 223 -9.48 13.37 -0.97
C ALA A 223 -9.72 11.89 -1.28
N TRP A 224 -10.46 11.65 -2.36
CA TRP A 224 -10.66 10.31 -2.91
C TRP A 224 -9.57 9.97 -3.93
N TYR A 225 -9.24 8.69 -3.98
CA TYR A 225 -8.30 8.13 -4.95
C TYR A 225 -8.96 6.95 -5.66
N LEU A 226 -8.75 6.85 -6.96
CA LEU A 226 -9.22 5.72 -7.74
C LEU A 226 -8.11 4.67 -7.79
N LEU A 227 -8.36 3.51 -7.19
CA LEU A 227 -7.44 2.36 -7.20
C LEU A 227 -7.98 1.30 -8.15
N ARG A 228 -7.11 0.79 -9.01
CA ARG A 228 -7.37 -0.32 -9.91
C ARG A 228 -6.36 -1.42 -9.66
N ASP A 229 -6.85 -2.63 -9.44
CA ASP A 229 -6.09 -3.87 -9.34
C ASP A 229 -6.60 -4.82 -10.42
N ALA A 230 -5.69 -5.36 -11.24
CA ALA A 230 -6.02 -6.32 -12.28
C ALA A 230 -5.03 -7.47 -12.26
N ALA A 231 -5.49 -8.72 -12.13
CA ALA A 231 -4.61 -9.86 -12.26
C ALA A 231 -4.28 -10.10 -13.74
N GLU A 232 -3.00 -10.26 -14.02
CA GLU A 232 -2.49 -10.57 -15.36
C GLU A 232 -2.27 -12.05 -15.56
N ASP A 233 -2.01 -12.78 -14.47
CA ASP A 233 -1.85 -14.23 -14.48
C ASP A 233 -2.33 -14.81 -13.15
N VAL A 234 -3.12 -15.89 -13.21
CA VAL A 234 -3.59 -16.65 -12.04
C VAL A 234 -3.45 -18.13 -12.35
N ARG A 235 -2.46 -18.78 -11.74
CA ARG A 235 -2.21 -20.24 -11.88
C ARG A 235 -1.41 -20.76 -10.69
N ASP A 236 -1.38 -22.05 -10.50
CA ASP A 236 -0.56 -22.73 -9.49
C ASP A 236 -0.69 -22.13 -8.08
N SER A 237 -1.90 -21.66 -7.72
CA SER A 237 -2.19 -20.94 -6.48
C SER A 237 -1.47 -19.62 -6.31
N TYR A 238 -1.04 -18.98 -7.40
CA TYR A 238 -0.45 -17.64 -7.41
C TYR A 238 -1.20 -16.71 -8.34
N SER A 239 -1.20 -15.43 -7.98
CA SER A 239 -1.67 -14.34 -8.83
C SER A 239 -0.56 -13.30 -8.97
N VAL A 240 -0.36 -12.82 -10.18
CA VAL A 240 0.44 -11.64 -10.47
C VAL A 240 -0.52 -10.54 -10.92
N GLN A 241 -0.51 -9.41 -10.24
CA GLN A 241 -1.41 -8.31 -10.54
C GLN A 241 -0.68 -7.00 -10.78
N ASP A 242 -1.26 -6.19 -11.67
CA ASP A 242 -0.91 -4.82 -11.97
C ASP A 242 -1.86 -3.88 -11.23
N MET A 243 -1.31 -2.82 -10.64
CA MET A 243 -2.05 -1.89 -9.80
C MET A 243 -1.75 -0.45 -10.20
N ALA A 244 -2.75 0.42 -10.12
CA ALA A 244 -2.53 1.83 -10.36
C ALA A 244 -3.49 2.69 -9.51
N LEU A 245 -2.98 3.82 -9.02
CA LEU A 245 -3.70 4.78 -8.19
C LEU A 245 -3.71 6.15 -8.85
N TRP A 246 -4.87 6.74 -8.98
CA TRP A 246 -5.05 8.10 -9.50
C TRP A 246 -5.70 9.00 -8.43
N GLY A 247 -5.36 10.27 -8.46
CA GLY A 247 -6.12 11.29 -7.76
C GLY A 247 -7.51 11.48 -8.35
N GLN A 248 -8.39 12.15 -7.63
CA GLN A 248 -9.75 12.45 -8.09
C GLN A 248 -9.79 13.34 -9.35
N ASP A 249 -8.71 14.08 -9.59
CA ASP A 249 -8.48 14.88 -10.80
C ASP A 249 -7.98 14.06 -12.01
N GLY A 250 -7.80 12.75 -11.84
CA GLY A 250 -7.28 11.84 -12.85
C GLY A 250 -5.75 11.82 -12.96
N ALA A 251 -5.02 12.54 -12.11
CA ALA A 251 -3.56 12.49 -12.09
C ALA A 251 -3.08 11.12 -11.62
N LEU A 252 -2.19 10.48 -12.39
CA LEU A 252 -1.57 9.21 -11.99
C LEU A 252 -0.57 9.47 -10.86
N ILE A 253 -0.79 8.83 -9.71
CA ILE A 253 0.00 8.99 -8.50
C ILE A 253 1.00 7.86 -8.32
N LEU A 254 0.56 6.62 -8.52
CA LEU A 254 1.32 5.43 -8.20
C LEU A 254 1.03 4.32 -9.21
N LEU A 255 2.06 3.58 -9.58
CA LEU A 255 1.97 2.28 -10.25
C LEU A 255 2.54 1.22 -9.32
N ALA A 256 1.97 0.01 -9.35
CA ALA A 256 2.50 -1.07 -8.55
C ALA A 256 2.30 -2.44 -9.20
N ARG A 257 3.06 -3.42 -8.73
CA ARG A 257 2.94 -4.82 -9.13
C ARG A 257 3.05 -5.71 -7.89
N GLN A 258 2.17 -6.70 -7.79
CA GLN A 258 2.11 -7.58 -6.61
C GLN A 258 2.03 -9.04 -7.03
N THR A 259 2.75 -9.90 -6.30
CA THR A 259 2.56 -11.36 -6.36
C THR A 259 1.85 -11.81 -5.08
N VAL A 260 0.78 -12.58 -5.25
CA VAL A 260 -0.07 -13.05 -4.15
C VAL A 260 -0.20 -14.57 -4.21
N ALA A 261 -0.01 -15.27 -3.08
CA ALA A 261 -0.38 -16.67 -2.93
C ALA A 261 -1.85 -16.78 -2.51
N ILE A 262 -2.58 -17.71 -3.11
CA ILE A 262 -4.01 -17.97 -2.87
C ILE A 262 -4.15 -19.42 -2.43
N PHE A 263 -4.63 -19.65 -1.20
CA PHE A 263 -4.68 -20.98 -0.55
C PHE A 263 -6.11 -21.56 -0.64
N GLY A 264 -6.51 -22.00 -1.83
CA GLY A 264 -7.84 -22.56 -2.07
C GLY A 264 -7.84 -23.71 -3.06
#